data_bcf7692afff6e1e001d727d71bb929cb
#
_entry.id   bcf7692afff6e1e001d727d71bb929cb
#
_cell.length_a   1.000
_cell.length_b   1.000
_cell.length_c   1.000
_cell.angle_alpha   90.00
_cell.angle_beta   90.00
_cell.angle_gamma   90.00
#
_symmetry.space_group_name_H-M   'P 1'
#
loop_
_entity.id
_entity.type
_entity.pdbx_description
1 polymer ?
#
loop_
_entity_poly.entity_id
_entity_poly.type
_entity_poly.pdbx_seq_one_letter_code
_entity_poly.pdbx_strand_id
1 'polypeptide(L)'
;MGNSETSCIWNSEESFFDDYHASRVLPGFAPDSKLRMLLQMADQAEILIAINAADIEKNKVRHDLGITYDEDVLRLIQEFRDKGLYVGSVVITQYSGQSGADQFKTKLEHRDIKVYRHYCIEGYPSNVPLIVSDEGYGKNDYIETTRPLVIITAPGPGSGKMATCLSQLYHENKRGIKAGYAKFETFPIWNLPLKHPVNLAYEAATADLNDVNMIDPYHLEAYGVTTVNYNRDVDIFPVLNAIFEGIYGESPYKSPTDMGVNMAGFCIMDDEACCEASKQEIIRRYYHALNRLAKEEGTSDEVYKINLLMNKAKIDSTMRGVIAPCLERAKVSGGPAAAMELNDGTIVTGKTSSLLGASAALLLNAIKVLGDIPHNIHLIAPSAIEPIQTLK
;
A
#
# COMPACT_ATOMS: atom_id res chain seq x y z
N MET A 1 -1.74 -37.20 -6.90
CA MET A 1 -1.26 -35.81 -6.95
C MET A 1 -0.69 -35.55 -5.58
N GLY A 2 0.64 -35.46 -5.44
CA GLY A 2 1.25 -35.19 -4.14
C GLY A 2 0.90 -33.76 -3.73
N ASN A 3 0.44 -33.58 -2.47
CA ASN A 3 0.32 -32.26 -1.89
C ASN A 3 1.71 -31.62 -1.95
N SER A 4 1.86 -30.49 -2.63
CA SER A 4 3.07 -29.69 -2.53
C SER A 4 3.08 -29.06 -1.14
N GLU A 5 4.08 -29.40 -0.34
CA GLU A 5 4.25 -28.80 0.99
C GLU A 5 4.49 -27.30 0.85
N THR A 6 3.90 -26.50 1.73
CA THR A 6 4.14 -25.05 1.79
C THR A 6 5.61 -24.78 2.05
N SER A 7 6.30 -24.14 1.13
CA SER A 7 7.72 -23.83 1.25
C SER A 7 7.98 -22.43 1.80
N CYS A 8 7.10 -21.47 1.49
CA CYS A 8 7.24 -20.09 1.93
C CYS A 8 5.91 -19.38 2.04
N ILE A 9 5.75 -18.59 3.09
CA ILE A 9 4.57 -17.75 3.34
C ILE A 9 4.98 -16.28 3.26
N TRP A 10 4.41 -15.56 2.30
CA TRP A 10 4.69 -14.16 2.07
C TRP A 10 3.59 -13.26 2.66
N ASN A 11 4.00 -12.31 3.47
CA ASN A 11 3.18 -11.21 3.93
C ASN A 11 3.32 -10.06 2.95
N SER A 12 2.27 -9.74 2.19
CA SER A 12 2.25 -8.58 1.30
C SER A 12 1.70 -7.37 2.03
N GLU A 13 2.52 -6.35 2.22
CA GLU A 13 2.09 -5.12 2.91
C GLU A 13 1.43 -4.09 1.99
N GLU A 14 1.81 -4.07 0.73
CA GLU A 14 1.35 -3.10 -0.26
C GLU A 14 0.39 -3.73 -1.27
N SER A 15 -0.34 -2.88 -1.98
CA SER A 15 -1.24 -3.32 -3.05
C SER A 15 -0.49 -3.97 -4.22
N PHE A 16 -1.11 -4.99 -4.83
CA PHE A 16 -0.59 -5.64 -6.02
C PHE A 16 -1.02 -4.94 -7.31
N PHE A 17 -2.09 -4.15 -7.28
CA PHE A 17 -2.72 -3.59 -8.48
C PHE A 17 -2.41 -2.12 -8.70
N ASP A 18 -2.14 -1.38 -7.62
CA ASP A 18 -2.16 0.07 -7.63
C ASP A 18 -1.06 0.69 -6.75
N ASP A 19 0.18 0.16 -6.85
CA ASP A 19 1.35 0.76 -6.19
C ASP A 19 1.75 2.07 -6.88
N TYR A 20 0.87 3.07 -6.74
CA TYR A 20 1.07 4.39 -7.33
C TYR A 20 2.22 5.16 -6.69
N HIS A 21 2.58 4.86 -5.45
CA HIS A 21 3.74 5.49 -4.83
C HIS A 21 5.02 5.05 -5.56
N ALA A 22 5.22 3.75 -5.73
CA ALA A 22 6.38 3.23 -6.45
C ALA A 22 6.47 3.78 -7.87
N SER A 23 5.36 3.82 -8.61
CA SER A 23 5.35 4.33 -9.98
C SER A 23 5.68 5.82 -10.09
N ARG A 24 5.46 6.61 -9.02
CA ARG A 24 5.80 8.04 -8.99
C ARG A 24 7.25 8.32 -8.63
N VAL A 25 7.87 7.48 -7.82
CA VAL A 25 9.24 7.72 -7.31
C VAL A 25 10.30 6.89 -8.03
N LEU A 26 9.88 5.85 -8.74
CA LEU A 26 10.74 4.95 -9.53
C LEU A 26 10.27 4.98 -10.99
N PRO A 27 10.76 5.93 -11.82
CA PRO A 27 10.40 6.00 -13.23
C PRO A 27 10.60 4.66 -13.95
N GLY A 28 9.56 4.18 -14.65
CA GLY A 28 9.54 2.86 -15.28
C GLY A 28 8.93 1.73 -14.43
N PHE A 29 8.72 1.92 -13.14
CA PHE A 29 7.99 0.99 -12.29
C PHE A 29 6.49 1.13 -12.55
N ALA A 30 5.84 0.09 -13.10
CA ALA A 30 4.40 0.11 -13.30
C ALA A 30 3.65 -0.16 -11.98
N PRO A 31 2.45 0.43 -11.76
CA PRO A 31 1.69 0.21 -10.52
C PRO A 31 1.38 -1.26 -10.22
N ASP A 32 1.28 -2.09 -11.26
CA ASP A 32 1.01 -3.53 -11.19
C ASP A 32 2.28 -4.42 -11.28
N SER A 33 3.48 -3.86 -11.06
CA SER A 33 4.75 -4.60 -11.19
C SER A 33 4.82 -5.82 -10.28
N LYS A 34 4.31 -5.72 -9.03
CA LYS A 34 4.24 -6.85 -8.10
C LYS A 34 3.36 -7.97 -8.64
N LEU A 35 2.19 -7.62 -9.19
CA LEU A 35 1.29 -8.58 -9.82
C LEU A 35 1.96 -9.28 -11.01
N ARG A 36 2.63 -8.53 -11.88
CA ARG A 36 3.35 -9.09 -13.04
C ARG A 36 4.44 -10.07 -12.62
N MET A 37 5.13 -9.80 -11.53
CA MET A 37 6.11 -10.73 -10.95
C MET A 37 5.43 -12.02 -10.47
N LEU A 38 4.31 -11.92 -9.75
CA LEU A 38 3.56 -13.09 -9.29
C LEU A 38 3.00 -13.93 -10.44
N LEU A 39 2.60 -13.31 -11.53
CA LEU A 39 2.11 -14.04 -12.71
C LEU A 39 3.17 -14.96 -13.32
N GLN A 40 4.46 -14.67 -13.15
CA GLN A 40 5.54 -15.57 -13.59
C GLN A 40 5.66 -16.83 -12.72
N MET A 41 5.06 -16.82 -11.53
CA MET A 41 5.03 -17.95 -10.59
C MET A 41 3.59 -18.42 -10.32
N ALA A 42 2.67 -18.13 -11.25
CA ALA A 42 1.24 -18.36 -11.06
C ALA A 42 0.88 -19.82 -10.74
N ASP A 43 1.61 -20.78 -11.28
CA ASP A 43 1.45 -22.21 -11.02
C ASP A 43 1.93 -22.64 -9.62
N GLN A 44 2.81 -21.86 -8.99
CA GLN A 44 3.39 -22.12 -7.66
C GLN A 44 2.76 -21.26 -6.55
N ALA A 45 2.09 -20.17 -6.90
CA ALA A 45 1.55 -19.19 -5.97
C ALA A 45 0.06 -19.43 -5.65
N GLU A 46 -0.28 -19.34 -4.37
CA GLU A 46 -1.65 -19.37 -3.83
C GLU A 46 -1.91 -18.10 -3.04
N ILE A 47 -2.97 -17.38 -3.37
CA ILE A 47 -3.37 -16.14 -2.70
C ILE A 47 -4.36 -16.46 -1.58
N LEU A 48 -4.08 -15.97 -0.39
CA LEU A 48 -4.99 -15.93 0.74
C LEU A 48 -5.33 -14.47 1.07
N ILE A 49 -6.59 -14.19 1.38
CA ILE A 49 -7.02 -12.83 1.71
C ILE A 49 -7.44 -12.77 3.17
N ALA A 50 -6.74 -11.98 3.98
CA ALA A 50 -7.05 -11.76 5.38
C ALA A 50 -7.98 -10.54 5.55
N ILE A 51 -9.00 -10.68 6.39
CA ILE A 51 -9.92 -9.59 6.74
C ILE A 51 -10.28 -9.65 8.21
N ASN A 52 -10.27 -8.49 8.89
CA ASN A 52 -10.61 -8.40 10.31
C ASN A 52 -12.13 -8.48 10.53
N ALA A 53 -12.58 -9.34 11.42
CA ALA A 53 -13.99 -9.51 11.78
C ALA A 53 -14.65 -8.21 12.28
N ALA A 54 -13.91 -7.38 13.03
CA ALA A 54 -14.42 -6.09 13.50
C ALA A 54 -14.56 -5.05 12.38
N ASP A 55 -13.71 -5.12 11.34
CA ASP A 55 -13.81 -4.24 10.17
C ASP A 55 -15.06 -4.61 9.31
N ILE A 56 -15.39 -5.89 9.22
CA ILE A 56 -16.63 -6.37 8.59
C ILE A 56 -17.85 -5.84 9.37
N GLU A 57 -17.87 -6.06 10.69
CA GLU A 57 -18.99 -5.68 11.56
C GLU A 57 -19.27 -4.17 11.53
N LYS A 58 -18.23 -3.35 11.40
CA LYS A 58 -18.32 -1.88 11.33
C LYS A 58 -18.56 -1.33 9.92
N ASN A 59 -18.66 -2.20 8.90
CA ASN A 59 -18.69 -1.80 7.50
C ASN A 59 -17.58 -0.78 7.16
N LYS A 60 -16.34 -1.08 7.57
CA LYS A 60 -15.20 -0.19 7.36
C LYS A 60 -14.98 0.05 5.88
N VAL A 61 -14.95 1.32 5.49
CA VAL A 61 -14.83 1.74 4.10
C VAL A 61 -13.36 1.95 3.72
N ARG A 62 -13.01 1.50 2.56
CA ARG A 62 -11.76 1.83 1.87
C ARG A 62 -11.95 3.17 1.15
N HIS A 63 -11.37 4.24 1.71
CA HIS A 63 -11.64 5.63 1.30
C HIS A 63 -11.26 5.94 -0.16
N ASP A 64 -10.23 5.30 -0.68
CA ASP A 64 -9.75 5.49 -2.06
C ASP A 64 -10.71 4.91 -3.11
N LEU A 65 -11.44 3.83 -2.78
CA LEU A 65 -12.39 3.16 -3.65
C LEU A 65 -13.85 3.43 -3.28
N GLY A 66 -14.13 3.90 -2.06
CA GLY A 66 -15.49 4.16 -1.58
C GLY A 66 -16.33 2.89 -1.35
N ILE A 67 -15.71 1.72 -1.21
CA ILE A 67 -16.36 0.43 -0.95
C ILE A 67 -15.97 -0.12 0.43
N THR A 68 -16.78 -1.02 0.99
CA THR A 68 -16.45 -1.66 2.26
C THR A 68 -15.34 -2.70 2.10
N TYR A 69 -14.66 -3.05 3.20
CA TYR A 69 -13.56 -4.02 3.17
C TYR A 69 -14.02 -5.41 2.72
N ASP A 70 -15.22 -5.84 3.08
CA ASP A 70 -15.79 -7.11 2.62
C ASP A 70 -16.14 -7.10 1.12
N GLU A 71 -16.62 -5.97 0.59
CA GLU A 71 -16.78 -5.78 -0.86
C GLU A 71 -15.44 -5.76 -1.58
N ASP A 72 -14.42 -5.14 -0.99
CA ASP A 72 -13.07 -5.14 -1.56
C ASP A 72 -12.45 -6.55 -1.56
N VAL A 73 -12.70 -7.39 -0.57
CA VAL A 73 -12.29 -8.81 -0.61
C VAL A 73 -12.89 -9.51 -1.84
N LEU A 74 -14.18 -9.29 -2.13
CA LEU A 74 -14.82 -9.89 -3.30
C LEU A 74 -14.22 -9.38 -4.62
N ARG A 75 -13.93 -8.08 -4.70
CA ARG A 75 -13.23 -7.46 -5.83
C ARG A 75 -11.84 -8.06 -6.02
N LEU A 76 -11.03 -8.15 -4.94
CA LEU A 76 -9.69 -8.73 -4.98
C LEU A 76 -9.70 -10.18 -5.48
N ILE A 77 -10.65 -11.00 -4.98
CA ILE A 77 -10.80 -12.40 -5.44
C ILE A 77 -11.02 -12.43 -6.96
N GLN A 78 -11.95 -11.60 -7.45
CA GLN A 78 -12.27 -11.56 -8.88
C GLN A 78 -11.08 -11.08 -9.70
N GLU A 79 -10.42 -9.99 -9.28
CA GLU A 79 -9.28 -9.44 -10.01
C GLU A 79 -8.08 -10.41 -10.08
N PHE A 80 -7.75 -11.10 -8.99
CA PHE A 80 -6.70 -12.12 -9.02
C PHE A 80 -7.05 -13.28 -9.95
N ARG A 81 -8.30 -13.76 -9.89
CA ARG A 81 -8.77 -14.85 -10.76
C ARG A 81 -8.78 -14.46 -12.25
N ASP A 82 -9.22 -13.24 -12.56
CA ASP A 82 -9.23 -12.72 -13.94
C ASP A 82 -7.81 -12.59 -14.53
N LYS A 83 -6.81 -12.42 -13.66
CA LYS A 83 -5.39 -12.43 -14.05
C LYS A 83 -4.77 -13.82 -14.08
N GLY A 84 -5.52 -14.86 -13.74
CA GLY A 84 -5.03 -16.25 -13.77
C GLY A 84 -4.30 -16.71 -12.50
N LEU A 85 -4.40 -15.95 -11.41
CA LEU A 85 -3.87 -16.35 -10.11
C LEU A 85 -4.89 -17.17 -9.32
N TYR A 86 -4.41 -18.18 -8.61
CA TYR A 86 -5.23 -19.01 -7.76
C TYR A 86 -5.49 -18.36 -6.41
N VAL A 87 -6.75 -18.13 -6.08
CA VAL A 87 -7.18 -17.67 -4.75
C VAL A 87 -7.72 -18.88 -3.99
N GLY A 88 -6.99 -19.31 -2.99
CA GLY A 88 -7.28 -20.52 -2.21
C GLY A 88 -8.40 -20.30 -1.19
N SER A 89 -8.29 -19.24 -0.39
CA SER A 89 -9.22 -19.01 0.72
C SER A 89 -9.22 -17.57 1.25
N VAL A 90 -10.20 -17.30 2.11
CA VAL A 90 -10.29 -16.07 2.92
C VAL A 90 -10.10 -16.44 4.39
N VAL A 91 -9.36 -15.62 5.13
CA VAL A 91 -9.15 -15.78 6.57
C VAL A 91 -9.80 -14.62 7.31
N ILE A 92 -10.83 -14.91 8.10
CA ILE A 92 -11.46 -13.94 8.98
C ILE A 92 -10.66 -13.90 10.28
N THR A 93 -9.93 -12.81 10.51
CA THR A 93 -9.04 -12.64 11.65
C THR A 93 -9.74 -11.93 12.83
N GLN A 94 -9.17 -12.07 14.04
CA GLN A 94 -9.71 -11.48 15.28
C GLN A 94 -11.19 -11.80 15.49
N TYR A 95 -11.57 -13.00 15.10
CA TYR A 95 -12.96 -13.46 15.26
C TYR A 95 -13.29 -13.74 16.73
N SER A 96 -14.42 -13.25 17.19
CA SER A 96 -14.95 -13.42 18.55
C SER A 96 -16.49 -13.53 18.55
N GLY A 97 -17.09 -14.01 17.43
CA GLY A 97 -18.53 -14.21 17.33
C GLY A 97 -19.30 -13.06 16.69
N GLN A 98 -18.66 -12.21 15.89
CA GLN A 98 -19.33 -11.12 15.18
C GLN A 98 -20.32 -11.66 14.13
N SER A 99 -21.58 -11.20 14.20
CA SER A 99 -22.64 -11.68 13.32
C SER A 99 -22.43 -11.31 11.85
N GLY A 100 -21.89 -10.13 11.58
CA GLY A 100 -21.52 -9.70 10.22
C GLY A 100 -20.43 -10.58 9.62
N ALA A 101 -19.45 -11.02 10.43
CA ALA A 101 -18.40 -11.94 9.99
C ALA A 101 -18.97 -13.33 9.64
N ASP A 102 -19.96 -13.83 10.40
CA ASP A 102 -20.63 -15.09 10.10
C ASP A 102 -21.47 -15.03 8.82
N GLN A 103 -22.17 -13.92 8.61
CA GLN A 103 -22.93 -13.69 7.38
C GLN A 103 -21.97 -13.61 6.17
N PHE A 104 -20.84 -12.92 6.33
CA PHE A 104 -19.84 -12.81 5.27
C PHE A 104 -19.20 -14.17 4.96
N LYS A 105 -18.89 -14.98 5.98
CA LYS A 105 -18.43 -16.36 5.80
C LYS A 105 -19.41 -17.16 4.95
N THR A 106 -20.70 -17.15 5.31
CA THR A 106 -21.77 -17.84 4.57
C THR A 106 -21.85 -17.35 3.13
N LYS A 107 -21.74 -16.02 2.90
CA LYS A 107 -21.75 -15.41 1.57
C LYS A 107 -20.57 -15.89 0.69
N LEU A 108 -19.39 -16.09 1.29
CA LEU A 108 -18.21 -16.63 0.60
C LEU A 108 -18.33 -18.11 0.30
N GLU A 109 -18.81 -18.91 1.27
CA GLU A 109 -19.00 -20.36 1.10
C GLU A 109 -20.05 -20.70 0.02
N HIS A 110 -21.11 -19.89 -0.11
CA HIS A 110 -22.05 -20.01 -1.24
C HIS A 110 -21.45 -19.68 -2.62
N ARG A 111 -20.23 -19.16 -2.66
CA ARG A 111 -19.45 -18.88 -3.87
C ARG A 111 -18.27 -19.84 -4.05
N ASP A 112 -18.31 -20.97 -3.34
CA ASP A 112 -17.26 -21.99 -3.32
C ASP A 112 -15.87 -21.43 -2.92
N ILE A 113 -15.86 -20.44 -1.98
CA ILE A 113 -14.64 -19.89 -1.41
C ILE A 113 -14.47 -20.46 -0.01
N LYS A 114 -13.36 -21.14 0.24
CA LYS A 114 -13.01 -21.64 1.58
C LYS A 114 -12.77 -20.48 2.54
N VAL A 115 -13.27 -20.61 3.77
CA VAL A 115 -13.11 -19.58 4.81
C VAL A 115 -12.61 -20.21 6.10
N TYR A 116 -11.54 -19.62 6.64
CA TYR A 116 -10.92 -20.02 7.92
C TYR A 116 -11.09 -18.89 8.94
N ARG A 117 -11.11 -19.25 10.23
CA ARG A 117 -11.23 -18.30 11.35
C ARG A 117 -9.96 -18.29 12.17
N HIS A 118 -9.44 -17.11 12.44
CA HIS A 118 -8.39 -16.87 13.40
C HIS A 118 -8.93 -16.02 14.55
N TYR A 119 -8.68 -16.42 15.76
CA TYR A 119 -9.30 -15.88 16.96
C TYR A 119 -8.44 -14.81 17.61
N CYS A 120 -9.05 -14.01 18.50
CA CYS A 120 -8.30 -13.09 19.34
C CYS A 120 -7.45 -13.88 20.35
N ILE A 121 -6.20 -13.49 20.49
CA ILE A 121 -5.26 -14.06 21.48
C ILE A 121 -5.00 -13.00 22.53
N GLU A 122 -5.24 -13.34 23.81
CA GLU A 122 -5.05 -12.41 24.90
C GLU A 122 -3.58 -12.00 25.05
N GLY A 123 -3.35 -10.68 25.19
CA GLY A 123 -1.99 -10.12 25.33
C GLY A 123 -1.16 -10.14 24.04
N TYR A 124 -1.78 -10.37 22.86
CA TYR A 124 -1.09 -10.22 21.58
C TYR A 124 -0.67 -8.75 21.34
N PRO A 125 0.56 -8.47 20.86
CA PRO A 125 1.61 -9.41 20.44
C PRO A 125 2.65 -9.76 21.53
N SER A 126 2.49 -9.32 22.78
CA SER A 126 3.54 -9.38 23.80
C SER A 126 3.58 -10.70 24.58
N ASN A 127 2.44 -11.41 24.69
CA ASN A 127 2.36 -12.66 25.43
C ASN A 127 2.81 -13.85 24.56
N VAL A 128 4.09 -13.87 24.19
CA VAL A 128 4.66 -14.88 23.28
C VAL A 128 4.42 -16.31 23.73
N PRO A 129 4.57 -16.68 25.04
CA PRO A 129 4.31 -18.05 25.47
C PRO A 129 2.87 -18.52 25.21
N LEU A 130 1.90 -17.64 25.34
CA LEU A 130 0.50 -17.96 25.00
C LEU A 130 0.29 -17.98 23.49
N ILE A 131 0.86 -17.01 22.77
CA ILE A 131 0.71 -16.90 21.31
C ILE A 131 1.19 -18.18 20.63
N VAL A 132 2.37 -18.68 20.99
CA VAL A 132 3.00 -19.88 20.40
C VAL A 132 2.62 -21.13 21.22
N SER A 133 1.34 -21.34 21.41
CA SER A 133 0.80 -22.49 22.15
C SER A 133 -0.47 -23.02 21.48
N ASP A 134 -0.92 -24.18 21.95
CA ASP A 134 -2.19 -24.77 21.49
C ASP A 134 -3.40 -23.90 21.88
N GLU A 135 -3.28 -23.07 22.94
CA GLU A 135 -4.29 -22.11 23.37
C GLU A 135 -4.23 -20.77 22.61
N GLY A 136 -3.12 -20.50 21.94
CA GLY A 136 -2.92 -19.32 21.09
C GLY A 136 -3.12 -19.67 19.61
N TYR A 137 -2.02 -19.76 18.86
CA TYR A 137 -2.09 -20.10 17.42
C TYR A 137 -2.72 -21.46 17.16
N GLY A 138 -2.62 -22.41 18.11
CA GLY A 138 -3.24 -23.73 17.99
C GLY A 138 -4.76 -23.71 17.91
N LYS A 139 -5.43 -22.66 18.43
CA LYS A 139 -6.89 -22.47 18.30
C LYS A 139 -7.33 -21.97 16.92
N ASN A 140 -6.43 -21.35 16.17
CA ASN A 140 -6.74 -20.89 14.84
C ASN A 140 -6.94 -22.07 13.90
N ASP A 141 -7.87 -21.91 12.95
CA ASP A 141 -8.04 -22.91 11.91
C ASP A 141 -6.72 -23.06 11.11
N TYR A 142 -6.31 -24.30 10.90
CA TYR A 142 -5.24 -24.57 9.93
C TYR A 142 -5.73 -24.30 8.52
N ILE A 143 -4.98 -23.51 7.77
CA ILE A 143 -5.34 -23.18 6.40
C ILE A 143 -4.77 -24.27 5.47
N GLU A 144 -5.66 -25.04 4.85
CA GLU A 144 -5.25 -26.02 3.84
C GLU A 144 -4.78 -25.31 2.58
N THR A 145 -3.51 -25.44 2.27
CA THR A 145 -2.87 -24.87 1.08
C THR A 145 -2.52 -25.96 0.08
N THR A 146 -2.42 -25.58 -1.20
CA THR A 146 -2.20 -26.52 -2.30
C THR A 146 -0.93 -26.22 -3.09
N ARG A 147 -0.30 -25.07 -2.83
CA ARG A 147 0.88 -24.59 -3.54
C ARG A 147 2.02 -24.23 -2.61
N PRO A 148 3.28 -24.32 -3.08
CA PRO A 148 4.44 -24.10 -2.22
C PRO A 148 4.62 -22.63 -1.78
N LEU A 149 4.18 -21.66 -2.59
CA LEU A 149 4.25 -20.25 -2.26
C LEU A 149 2.86 -19.73 -1.87
N VAL A 150 2.69 -19.39 -0.62
CA VAL A 150 1.45 -18.86 -0.08
C VAL A 150 1.61 -17.36 0.17
N ILE A 151 0.75 -16.54 -0.44
CA ILE A 151 0.80 -15.10 -0.35
C ILE A 151 -0.42 -14.59 0.39
N ILE A 152 -0.20 -13.92 1.52
CA ILE A 152 -1.28 -13.36 2.33
C ILE A 152 -1.38 -11.85 2.04
N THR A 153 -2.51 -11.45 1.48
CA THR A 153 -2.88 -10.07 1.21
C THR A 153 -4.15 -9.67 1.95
N ALA A 154 -4.57 -8.42 1.82
CA ALA A 154 -5.75 -7.90 2.53
C ALA A 154 -6.29 -6.63 1.87
N PRO A 155 -7.55 -6.24 2.14
CA PRO A 155 -8.14 -4.99 1.67
C PRO A 155 -7.48 -3.74 2.26
N GLY A 156 -6.78 -3.87 3.40
CA GLY A 156 -6.10 -2.74 4.02
C GLY A 156 -5.34 -3.08 5.30
N PRO A 157 -4.74 -2.09 5.96
CA PRO A 157 -3.98 -2.27 7.19
C PRO A 157 -4.88 -2.73 8.36
N GLY A 158 -4.28 -3.45 9.31
CA GLY A 158 -5.01 -3.98 10.48
C GLY A 158 -5.81 -5.26 10.21
N SER A 159 -5.77 -5.82 9.00
CA SER A 159 -6.50 -7.04 8.63
C SER A 159 -5.93 -8.34 9.21
N GLY A 160 -4.79 -8.28 9.92
CA GLY A 160 -4.19 -9.45 10.58
C GLY A 160 -3.29 -10.32 9.70
N LYS A 161 -2.79 -9.81 8.57
CA LYS A 161 -1.90 -10.55 7.64
C LYS A 161 -0.72 -11.22 8.33
N MET A 162 0.05 -10.45 9.11
CA MET A 162 1.25 -10.97 9.80
C MET A 162 0.88 -12.09 10.78
N ALA A 163 -0.15 -11.88 11.62
CA ALA A 163 -0.62 -12.90 12.56
C ALA A 163 -1.09 -14.18 11.84
N THR A 164 -1.71 -14.03 10.67
CA THR A 164 -2.11 -15.17 9.82
C THR A 164 -0.89 -15.93 9.30
N CYS A 165 0.15 -15.23 8.83
CA CYS A 165 1.41 -15.85 8.40
C CYS A 165 2.04 -16.65 9.55
N LEU A 166 2.19 -16.03 10.72
CA LEU A 166 2.83 -16.65 11.88
C LEU A 166 2.02 -17.84 12.43
N SER A 167 0.69 -17.71 12.45
CA SER A 167 -0.19 -18.82 12.82
C SER A 167 -0.07 -19.99 11.85
N GLN A 168 0.00 -19.75 10.55
CA GLN A 168 0.21 -20.80 9.56
C GLN A 168 1.57 -21.48 9.75
N LEU A 169 2.64 -20.69 9.99
CA LEU A 169 3.97 -21.25 10.29
C LEU A 169 3.97 -22.14 11.53
N TYR A 170 3.24 -21.74 12.58
CA TYR A 170 3.08 -22.57 13.76
C TYR A 170 2.44 -23.92 13.42
N HIS A 171 1.37 -23.91 12.65
CA HIS A 171 0.67 -25.12 12.22
C HIS A 171 1.52 -26.00 11.29
N GLU A 172 2.26 -25.42 10.34
CA GLU A 172 3.18 -26.14 9.46
C GLU A 172 4.29 -26.81 10.26
N ASN A 173 4.91 -26.09 11.21
CA ASN A 173 5.95 -26.64 12.07
C ASN A 173 5.44 -27.79 12.95
N LYS A 174 4.21 -27.69 13.51
CA LYS A 174 3.56 -28.78 14.25
C LYS A 174 3.33 -30.03 13.39
N ARG A 175 3.24 -29.88 12.09
CA ARG A 175 3.10 -30.97 11.10
C ARG A 175 4.43 -31.47 10.57
N GLY A 176 5.55 -30.92 11.04
CA GLY A 176 6.89 -31.28 10.61
C GLY A 176 7.32 -30.63 9.29
N ILE A 177 6.56 -29.65 8.80
CA ILE A 177 6.86 -28.92 7.57
C ILE A 177 7.67 -27.67 7.94
N LYS A 178 8.83 -27.48 7.32
CA LYS A 178 9.67 -26.29 7.50
C LYS A 178 9.31 -25.26 6.43
N ALA A 179 8.31 -24.42 6.71
CA ALA A 179 7.97 -23.29 5.86
C ALA A 179 8.76 -22.04 6.28
N GLY A 180 9.19 -21.22 5.31
CA GLY A 180 9.82 -19.93 5.55
C GLY A 180 8.79 -18.80 5.61
N TYR A 181 9.18 -17.68 6.22
CA TYR A 181 8.42 -16.44 6.20
C TYR A 181 9.15 -15.39 5.38
N ALA A 182 8.44 -14.60 4.60
CA ALA A 182 8.99 -13.40 3.99
C ALA A 182 7.98 -12.26 3.97
N LYS A 183 8.46 -11.03 4.17
CA LYS A 183 7.73 -9.81 4.01
C LYS A 183 8.00 -9.27 2.61
N PHE A 184 6.96 -9.18 1.79
CA PHE A 184 7.06 -8.71 0.42
C PHE A 184 6.67 -7.23 0.34
N GLU A 185 7.68 -6.37 0.11
CA GLU A 185 7.54 -4.91 0.14
C GLU A 185 8.43 -4.24 -0.91
N THR A 186 8.06 -3.02 -1.33
CA THR A 186 8.89 -2.16 -2.19
C THR A 186 9.69 -1.17 -1.36
N PHE A 187 9.11 -0.61 -0.30
CA PHE A 187 9.70 0.44 0.53
C PHE A 187 9.80 0.06 2.01
N PRO A 188 10.73 0.70 2.75
CA PRO A 188 11.81 1.57 2.24
C PRO A 188 12.81 0.76 1.40
N ILE A 189 13.55 1.43 0.52
CA ILE A 189 14.56 0.75 -0.29
C ILE A 189 15.84 0.57 0.53
N TRP A 190 16.18 -0.66 0.82
CA TRP A 190 17.20 -1.05 1.79
C TRP A 190 18.63 -0.61 1.44
N ASN A 191 19.00 -0.73 0.17
CA ASN A 191 20.34 -0.49 -0.33
C ASN A 191 20.59 0.96 -0.74
N LEU A 192 19.62 1.86 -0.55
CA LEU A 192 19.79 3.30 -0.73
C LEU A 192 20.14 3.97 0.61
N PRO A 193 20.88 5.11 0.59
CA PRO A 193 21.15 5.87 1.80
C PRO A 193 19.88 6.32 2.53
N LEU A 194 19.93 6.43 3.87
CA LEU A 194 18.80 6.84 4.70
C LEU A 194 18.15 8.16 4.25
N LYS A 195 18.96 9.11 3.78
CA LYS A 195 18.49 10.44 3.31
C LYS A 195 18.29 10.50 1.80
N HIS A 196 18.29 9.36 1.13
CA HIS A 196 18.02 9.33 -0.30
C HIS A 196 16.60 9.84 -0.60
N PRO A 197 16.39 10.69 -1.63
CA PRO A 197 15.07 11.25 -1.94
C PRO A 197 13.96 10.20 -2.07
N VAL A 198 14.24 9.03 -2.63
CA VAL A 198 13.29 7.90 -2.73
C VAL A 198 12.79 7.46 -1.36
N ASN A 199 13.69 7.27 -0.39
CA ASN A 199 13.32 6.88 0.98
C ASN A 199 12.62 8.01 1.72
N LEU A 200 13.03 9.28 1.51
CA LEU A 200 12.33 10.45 2.06
C LEU A 200 10.91 10.59 1.49
N ALA A 201 10.70 10.26 0.22
CA ALA A 201 9.38 10.28 -0.40
C ALA A 201 8.43 9.21 0.19
N TYR A 202 8.97 8.04 0.55
CA TYR A 202 8.20 7.03 1.26
C TYR A 202 7.80 7.49 2.66
N GLU A 203 8.73 8.09 3.42
CA GLU A 203 8.44 8.68 4.73
C GLU A 203 7.37 9.80 4.63
N ALA A 204 7.36 10.57 3.53
CA ALA A 204 6.31 11.54 3.25
C ALA A 204 4.97 10.89 2.88
N ALA A 205 4.99 9.71 2.25
CA ALA A 205 3.78 8.97 1.89
C ALA A 205 3.08 8.34 3.10
N THR A 206 3.83 8.07 4.17
CA THR A 206 3.38 7.42 5.41
C THR A 206 3.43 8.38 6.62
N ALA A 207 3.43 9.68 6.37
CA ALA A 207 3.55 10.70 7.41
C ALA A 207 2.40 10.66 8.45
N ASP A 208 1.21 10.25 8.02
CA ASP A 208 0.03 10.03 8.87
C ASP A 208 0.14 8.78 9.76
N LEU A 209 0.94 7.78 9.34
CA LEU A 209 1.20 6.55 10.10
C LEU A 209 2.38 6.71 11.10
N ASN A 210 3.09 7.82 11.06
CA ASN A 210 4.32 8.06 11.82
C ASN A 210 5.47 7.09 11.49
N ASP A 211 5.49 6.50 10.30
CA ASP A 211 6.62 5.72 9.84
C ASP A 211 7.83 6.64 9.61
N VAL A 212 8.97 6.27 10.15
CA VAL A 212 10.23 6.97 10.03
C VAL A 212 11.30 5.99 9.59
N ASN A 213 12.01 6.32 8.53
CA ASN A 213 13.13 5.51 8.08
C ASN A 213 14.30 5.59 9.06
N MET A 214 14.92 4.45 9.33
CA MET A 214 16.10 4.35 10.19
C MET A 214 17.07 3.29 9.66
N ILE A 215 18.29 3.32 10.15
CA ILE A 215 19.23 2.21 9.93
C ILE A 215 18.77 1.04 10.77
N ASP A 216 18.70 -0.14 10.17
CA ASP A 216 18.41 -1.39 10.89
C ASP A 216 19.58 -1.75 11.80
N PRO A 217 19.45 -1.60 13.13
CA PRO A 217 20.53 -1.86 14.07
C PRO A 217 20.86 -3.35 14.17
N TYR A 218 19.87 -4.20 14.02
CA TYR A 218 20.03 -5.64 14.08
C TYR A 218 20.80 -6.18 12.88
N HIS A 219 20.51 -5.65 11.67
CA HIS A 219 21.23 -6.03 10.47
C HIS A 219 22.69 -5.55 10.49
N LEU A 220 22.89 -4.32 10.98
CA LEU A 220 24.23 -3.78 11.17
C LEU A 220 25.04 -4.62 12.20
N GLU A 221 24.43 -5.01 13.32
CA GLU A 221 25.07 -5.85 14.34
C GLU A 221 25.39 -7.24 13.81
N ALA A 222 24.45 -7.89 13.12
CA ALA A 222 24.60 -9.25 12.65
C ALA A 222 25.59 -9.40 11.49
N TYR A 223 25.65 -8.41 10.58
CA TYR A 223 26.36 -8.54 9.30
C TYR A 223 27.37 -7.44 9.02
N GLY A 224 27.43 -6.37 9.81
CA GLY A 224 28.27 -5.20 9.55
C GLY A 224 27.82 -4.40 8.32
N VAL A 225 26.60 -4.61 7.84
CA VAL A 225 26.04 -3.97 6.64
C VAL A 225 24.95 -2.97 7.04
N THR A 226 25.06 -1.75 6.50
CA THR A 226 24.07 -0.70 6.72
C THR A 226 22.91 -0.90 5.75
N THR A 227 21.71 -1.07 6.28
CA THR A 227 20.45 -1.13 5.52
C THR A 227 19.43 -0.16 6.09
N VAL A 228 18.53 0.31 5.25
CA VAL A 228 17.43 1.19 5.68
C VAL A 228 16.18 0.35 5.89
N ASN A 229 15.56 0.53 7.04
CA ASN A 229 14.26 -0.05 7.36
C ASN A 229 13.40 1.05 8.03
N TYR A 230 12.16 0.79 8.41
CA TYR A 230 11.37 1.75 9.14
C TYR A 230 11.21 1.35 10.62
N ASN A 231 11.00 2.36 11.47
CA ASN A 231 10.95 2.21 12.92
C ASN A 231 10.01 1.08 13.37
N ARG A 232 8.83 0.98 12.78
CA ARG A 232 7.81 -0.02 13.16
C ARG A 232 8.29 -1.46 13.02
N ASP A 233 9.05 -1.79 11.96
CA ASP A 233 9.62 -3.12 11.79
C ASP A 233 10.78 -3.38 12.75
N VAL A 234 11.61 -2.36 12.97
CA VAL A 234 12.72 -2.45 13.92
C VAL A 234 12.20 -2.64 15.34
N ASP A 235 11.18 -1.88 15.74
CA ASP A 235 10.60 -1.93 17.09
C ASP A 235 9.88 -3.27 17.38
N ILE A 236 9.22 -3.86 16.38
CA ILE A 236 8.51 -5.13 16.56
C ILE A 236 9.43 -6.37 16.43
N PHE A 237 10.60 -6.21 15.85
CA PHE A 237 11.49 -7.35 15.57
C PHE A 237 11.82 -8.22 16.79
N PRO A 238 12.11 -7.70 18.00
CA PRO A 238 12.35 -8.55 19.17
C PRO A 238 11.18 -9.48 19.49
N VAL A 239 9.95 -9.00 19.32
CA VAL A 239 8.75 -9.81 19.54
C VAL A 239 8.60 -10.87 18.46
N LEU A 240 8.83 -10.52 17.19
CA LEU A 240 8.79 -11.47 16.08
C LEU A 240 9.88 -12.53 16.23
N ASN A 241 11.08 -12.13 16.61
CA ASN A 241 12.19 -13.05 16.87
C ASN A 241 11.82 -14.08 17.94
N ALA A 242 11.24 -13.63 19.07
CA ALA A 242 10.77 -14.52 20.13
C ALA A 242 9.65 -15.46 19.66
N ILE A 243 8.77 -15.01 18.77
CA ILE A 243 7.73 -15.87 18.16
C ILE A 243 8.38 -16.93 17.27
N PHE A 244 9.35 -16.56 16.43
CA PHE A 244 10.07 -17.53 15.59
C PHE A 244 10.87 -18.55 16.44
N GLU A 245 11.53 -18.09 17.49
CA GLU A 245 12.20 -18.98 18.46
C GLU A 245 11.20 -19.97 19.09
N GLY A 246 10.02 -19.49 19.47
CA GLY A 246 8.95 -20.34 20.01
C GLY A 246 8.42 -21.36 19.01
N ILE A 247 8.36 -21.01 17.71
CA ILE A 247 7.89 -21.92 16.65
C ILE A 247 8.97 -22.95 16.27
N TYR A 248 10.21 -22.49 16.06
CA TYR A 248 11.27 -23.32 15.45
C TYR A 248 12.32 -23.81 16.45
N GLY A 249 12.32 -23.32 17.69
CA GLY A 249 13.38 -23.52 18.67
C GLY A 249 14.55 -22.55 18.53
N GLU A 250 14.80 -22.05 17.33
CA GLU A 250 15.80 -21.03 16.98
C GLU A 250 15.23 -20.15 15.87
N SER A 251 15.42 -18.83 15.95
CA SER A 251 14.97 -17.93 14.88
C SER A 251 15.88 -18.05 13.65
N PRO A 252 15.30 -18.23 12.45
CA PRO A 252 16.09 -18.20 11.23
C PRO A 252 16.50 -16.79 10.80
N TYR A 253 15.97 -15.74 11.45
CA TYR A 253 16.17 -14.34 11.10
C TYR A 253 16.97 -13.62 12.18
N LYS A 254 17.95 -12.82 11.77
CA LYS A 254 18.79 -12.01 12.67
C LYS A 254 18.39 -10.53 12.66
N SER A 255 17.58 -10.10 11.70
CA SER A 255 17.14 -8.73 11.56
C SER A 255 15.76 -8.64 10.87
N PRO A 256 15.03 -7.52 11.00
CA PRO A 256 13.83 -7.29 10.19
C PRO A 256 14.14 -7.28 8.69
N THR A 257 15.32 -6.84 8.27
CA THR A 257 15.76 -6.88 6.88
C THR A 257 15.89 -8.32 6.34
N ASP A 258 16.32 -9.29 7.16
CA ASP A 258 16.41 -10.71 6.75
C ASP A 258 15.03 -11.31 6.40
N MET A 259 13.98 -10.79 7.01
CA MET A 259 12.61 -11.29 6.79
C MET A 259 12.03 -10.80 5.47
N GLY A 260 12.61 -9.79 4.83
CA GLY A 260 11.97 -9.12 3.73
C GLY A 260 12.47 -9.56 2.34
N VAL A 261 11.62 -9.33 1.35
CA VAL A 261 11.95 -9.37 -0.07
C VAL A 261 11.78 -7.96 -0.63
N ASN A 262 12.90 -7.28 -0.87
CA ASN A 262 12.96 -5.89 -1.34
C ASN A 262 14.08 -5.76 -2.35
N MET A 263 13.75 -5.87 -3.64
CA MET A 263 14.72 -5.91 -4.73
C MET A 263 14.72 -4.67 -5.61
N ALA A 264 13.79 -3.74 -5.40
CA ALA A 264 13.57 -2.58 -6.27
C ALA A 264 14.82 -1.70 -6.42
N GLY A 265 15.58 -1.51 -5.33
CA GLY A 265 16.80 -0.69 -5.35
C GLY A 265 17.92 -1.23 -6.25
N PHE A 266 17.98 -2.54 -6.49
CA PHE A 266 18.94 -3.14 -7.41
C PHE A 266 18.56 -2.97 -8.89
N CYS A 267 17.32 -2.53 -9.16
CA CYS A 267 16.81 -2.29 -10.52
C CYS A 267 16.88 -0.83 -10.93
N ILE A 268 17.35 0.06 -10.07
CA ILE A 268 17.53 1.49 -10.39
C ILE A 268 18.69 1.64 -11.38
N MET A 269 18.38 2.11 -12.60
CA MET A 269 19.36 2.35 -13.67
C MET A 269 19.71 3.83 -13.81
N ASP A 270 18.80 4.72 -13.41
CA ASP A 270 18.94 6.18 -13.44
C ASP A 270 18.54 6.75 -12.08
N ASP A 271 19.54 6.95 -11.24
CA ASP A 271 19.35 7.46 -9.87
C ASP A 271 18.91 8.93 -9.86
N GLU A 272 19.38 9.74 -10.81
CA GLU A 272 19.02 11.15 -10.91
C GLU A 272 17.55 11.32 -11.25
N ALA A 273 17.01 10.50 -12.17
CA ALA A 273 15.60 10.48 -12.51
C ALA A 273 14.74 10.05 -11.29
N CYS A 274 15.17 9.04 -10.53
CA CYS A 274 14.50 8.63 -9.30
C CYS A 274 14.54 9.71 -8.22
N CYS A 275 15.66 10.40 -8.06
CA CYS A 275 15.80 11.51 -7.12
C CYS A 275 14.87 12.67 -7.47
N GLU A 276 14.78 13.07 -8.74
CA GLU A 276 13.91 14.16 -9.16
C GLU A 276 12.43 13.78 -9.02
N ALA A 277 12.04 12.61 -9.49
CA ALA A 277 10.68 12.09 -9.33
C ALA A 277 10.23 12.05 -7.85
N SER A 278 11.14 11.63 -6.96
CA SER A 278 10.89 11.58 -5.53
C SER A 278 10.73 12.97 -4.89
N LYS A 279 11.53 13.94 -5.29
CA LYS A 279 11.38 15.34 -4.85
C LYS A 279 10.02 15.90 -5.27
N GLN A 280 9.59 15.63 -6.50
CA GLN A 280 8.29 16.03 -7.01
C GLN A 280 7.13 15.34 -6.24
N GLU A 281 7.30 14.08 -5.85
CA GLU A 281 6.31 13.36 -5.04
C GLU A 281 6.22 13.93 -3.62
N ILE A 282 7.34 14.28 -2.96
CA ILE A 282 7.33 14.92 -1.64
C ILE A 282 6.53 16.24 -1.69
N ILE A 283 6.76 17.09 -2.71
CA ILE A 283 6.03 18.34 -2.89
C ILE A 283 4.55 18.07 -3.13
N ARG A 284 4.21 17.06 -3.93
CA ARG A 284 2.82 16.65 -4.16
C ARG A 284 2.13 16.23 -2.86
N ARG A 285 2.81 15.45 -2.02
CA ARG A 285 2.31 15.04 -0.69
C ARG A 285 2.10 16.23 0.23
N TYR A 286 2.99 17.21 0.21
CA TYR A 286 2.83 18.44 0.97
C TYR A 286 1.53 19.18 0.63
N TYR A 287 1.26 19.39 -0.66
CA TYR A 287 0.01 20.04 -1.09
C TYR A 287 -1.23 19.18 -0.81
N HIS A 288 -1.10 17.87 -0.89
CA HIS A 288 -2.19 16.97 -0.52
C HIS A 288 -2.51 17.07 0.98
N ALA A 289 -1.52 17.08 1.84
CA ALA A 289 -1.69 17.25 3.29
C ALA A 289 -2.29 18.61 3.63
N LEU A 290 -1.85 19.70 2.97
CA LEU A 290 -2.48 21.03 3.12
C LEU A 290 -3.96 21.03 2.74
N ASN A 291 -4.32 20.34 1.64
CA ASN A 291 -5.71 20.25 1.20
C ASN A 291 -6.57 19.44 2.18
N ARG A 292 -6.05 18.32 2.71
CA ARG A 292 -6.71 17.53 3.76
C ARG A 292 -6.91 18.37 5.03
N LEU A 293 -5.87 19.10 5.45
CA LEU A 293 -5.97 19.99 6.62
C LEU A 293 -7.05 21.07 6.41
N ALA A 294 -7.10 21.67 5.22
CA ALA A 294 -8.12 22.69 4.92
C ALA A 294 -9.56 22.14 4.87
N LYS A 295 -9.70 20.82 4.66
CA LYS A 295 -10.99 20.11 4.71
C LYS A 295 -11.32 19.49 6.05
N GLU A 296 -10.47 19.70 7.07
CA GLU A 296 -10.59 19.07 8.38
C GLU A 296 -10.46 17.51 8.33
N GLU A 297 -9.83 16.97 7.29
CA GLU A 297 -9.60 15.53 7.08
C GLU A 297 -8.17 15.10 7.45
N GLY A 298 -7.28 16.05 7.75
CA GLY A 298 -5.86 15.85 8.06
C GLY A 298 -5.42 16.64 9.28
N THR A 299 -4.15 16.53 9.64
CA THR A 299 -3.57 17.18 10.82
C THR A 299 -2.45 18.16 10.46
N SER A 300 -2.23 19.16 11.30
CA SER A 300 -1.07 20.07 11.19
C SER A 300 0.26 19.32 11.32
N ASP A 301 0.29 18.25 12.11
CA ASP A 301 1.49 17.44 12.33
C ASP A 301 1.94 16.72 11.06
N GLU A 302 0.99 16.20 10.25
CA GLU A 302 1.28 15.61 8.94
C GLU A 302 1.96 16.64 8.02
N VAL A 303 1.39 17.86 7.92
CA VAL A 303 1.97 18.95 7.11
C VAL A 303 3.37 19.33 7.62
N TYR A 304 3.53 19.44 8.94
CA TYR A 304 4.83 19.80 9.54
C TYR A 304 5.90 18.73 9.25
N LYS A 305 5.57 17.44 9.37
CA LYS A 305 6.49 16.34 9.06
C LYS A 305 6.94 16.37 7.61
N ILE A 306 5.99 16.53 6.66
CA ILE A 306 6.35 16.60 5.24
C ILE A 306 7.23 17.82 4.97
N ASN A 307 6.97 18.96 5.61
CA ASN A 307 7.83 20.14 5.49
C ASN A 307 9.26 19.89 5.99
N LEU A 308 9.42 19.14 7.10
CA LEU A 308 10.75 18.73 7.58
C LEU A 308 11.46 17.83 6.55
N LEU A 309 10.73 16.94 5.87
CA LEU A 309 11.29 16.08 4.80
C LEU A 309 11.70 16.91 3.59
N MET A 310 10.92 17.92 3.21
CA MET A 310 11.30 18.88 2.17
C MET A 310 12.62 19.58 2.50
N ASN A 311 12.80 20.02 3.76
CA ASN A 311 14.06 20.61 4.21
C ASN A 311 15.22 19.62 4.15
N LYS A 312 15.00 18.33 4.56
CA LYS A 312 16.00 17.27 4.43
C LYS A 312 16.40 17.02 2.97
N ALA A 313 15.41 17.06 2.05
CA ALA A 313 15.59 16.87 0.61
C ALA A 313 16.12 18.15 -0.09
N LYS A 314 16.25 19.28 0.62
CA LYS A 314 16.66 20.61 0.10
C LYS A 314 15.76 21.10 -1.05
N ILE A 315 14.47 20.95 -0.89
CA ILE A 315 13.44 21.40 -1.84
C ILE A 315 12.44 22.34 -1.17
N ASP A 316 11.81 23.18 -1.96
CA ASP A 316 10.67 24.01 -1.55
C ASP A 316 9.42 23.71 -2.41
N SER A 317 8.27 24.14 -1.94
CA SER A 317 6.98 23.84 -2.57
C SER A 317 6.80 24.42 -3.97
N THR A 318 7.60 25.41 -4.37
CA THR A 318 7.52 26.06 -5.69
C THR A 318 8.31 25.32 -6.77
N MET A 319 9.17 24.36 -6.40
CA MET A 319 9.99 23.59 -7.33
C MET A 319 9.17 22.60 -8.19
N ARG A 320 7.91 22.38 -7.88
CA ARG A 320 7.03 21.60 -8.75
C ARG A 320 6.58 22.44 -9.94
N GLY A 321 6.92 21.99 -11.17
CA GLY A 321 6.79 22.76 -12.43
C GLY A 321 5.42 23.35 -12.69
N VAL A 322 4.34 22.71 -12.23
CA VAL A 322 2.94 23.20 -12.41
C VAL A 322 2.55 24.33 -11.47
N ILE A 323 3.30 24.59 -10.40
CA ILE A 323 2.89 25.55 -9.35
C ILE A 323 2.98 26.99 -9.86
N ALA A 324 4.13 27.40 -10.41
CA ALA A 324 4.31 28.76 -10.89
C ALA A 324 3.32 29.15 -12.00
N PRO A 325 3.07 28.31 -13.06
CA PRO A 325 2.05 28.59 -14.06
C PRO A 325 0.63 28.64 -13.51
N CYS A 326 0.32 27.80 -12.51
CA CYS A 326 -0.99 27.81 -11.83
C CYS A 326 -1.21 29.12 -11.08
N LEU A 327 -0.25 29.56 -10.26
CA LEU A 327 -0.33 30.80 -9.50
C LEU A 327 -0.40 32.04 -10.39
N GLU A 328 0.38 32.09 -11.47
CA GLU A 328 0.30 33.17 -12.45
C GLU A 328 -1.07 33.20 -13.14
N ARG A 329 -1.59 32.02 -13.50
CA ARG A 329 -2.94 31.93 -14.08
C ARG A 329 -4.02 32.44 -13.14
N ALA A 330 -3.93 32.08 -11.85
CA ALA A 330 -4.84 32.56 -10.82
C ALA A 330 -4.76 34.09 -10.65
N LYS A 331 -3.55 34.65 -10.61
CA LYS A 331 -3.29 36.09 -10.51
C LYS A 331 -3.90 36.84 -11.69
N VAL A 332 -3.65 36.40 -12.92
CA VAL A 332 -4.14 37.02 -14.14
C VAL A 332 -5.66 36.93 -14.23
N SER A 333 -6.28 35.83 -13.79
CA SER A 333 -7.73 35.64 -13.88
C SER A 333 -8.50 36.24 -12.71
N GLY A 334 -7.83 36.61 -11.61
CA GLY A 334 -8.49 37.11 -10.40
C GLY A 334 -9.30 36.03 -9.64
N GLY A 335 -9.09 34.74 -9.91
CA GLY A 335 -9.82 33.65 -9.29
C GLY A 335 -9.08 32.32 -9.34
N PRO A 336 -9.68 31.24 -8.83
CA PRO A 336 -9.05 29.93 -8.79
C PRO A 336 -8.58 29.46 -10.16
N ALA A 337 -7.38 28.89 -10.22
CA ALA A 337 -6.79 28.25 -11.38
C ALA A 337 -6.31 26.84 -11.07
N ALA A 338 -6.06 26.06 -12.10
CA ALA A 338 -5.46 24.74 -12.04
C ALA A 338 -4.43 24.59 -13.16
N ALA A 339 -3.44 23.71 -12.96
CA ALA A 339 -2.44 23.39 -13.97
C ALA A 339 -2.11 21.90 -13.94
N MET A 340 -1.74 21.32 -15.07
CA MET A 340 -1.19 19.98 -15.20
C MET A 340 -0.06 19.98 -16.22
N GLU A 341 0.84 19.05 -16.04
CA GLU A 341 1.91 18.72 -16.98
C GLU A 341 1.49 17.48 -17.77
N LEU A 342 1.61 17.53 -19.08
CA LEU A 342 1.40 16.41 -19.99
C LEU A 342 2.69 15.57 -20.11
N ASN A 343 2.57 14.39 -20.71
CA ASN A 343 3.68 13.44 -20.84
C ASN A 343 4.90 13.99 -21.64
N ASP A 344 4.69 14.98 -22.48
CA ASP A 344 5.71 15.67 -23.28
C ASP A 344 6.34 16.89 -22.55
N GLY A 345 5.97 17.12 -21.29
CA GLY A 345 6.39 18.29 -20.50
C GLY A 345 5.57 19.57 -20.75
N THR A 346 4.59 19.55 -21.64
CA THR A 346 3.73 20.71 -21.88
C THR A 346 2.84 21.01 -20.67
N ILE A 347 2.89 22.24 -20.15
CA ILE A 347 2.05 22.66 -19.03
C ILE A 347 0.77 23.32 -19.57
N VAL A 348 -0.35 22.72 -19.21
CA VAL A 348 -1.68 23.26 -19.53
C VAL A 348 -2.29 23.88 -18.29
N THR A 349 -3.00 25.00 -18.45
CA THR A 349 -3.69 25.68 -17.36
C THR A 349 -5.19 25.81 -17.61
N GLY A 350 -5.98 25.85 -16.53
CA GLY A 350 -7.39 26.18 -16.54
C GLY A 350 -7.71 27.26 -15.51
N LYS A 351 -8.74 28.08 -15.75
CA LYS A 351 -9.22 29.08 -14.80
C LYS A 351 -10.70 28.91 -14.55
N THR A 352 -11.16 29.37 -13.40
CA THR A 352 -12.60 29.49 -13.13
C THR A 352 -13.23 30.56 -14.04
N SER A 353 -14.38 30.25 -14.56
CA SER A 353 -15.22 31.14 -15.37
C SER A 353 -16.69 31.04 -14.92
N SER A 354 -17.57 31.81 -15.52
CA SER A 354 -19.01 31.70 -15.29
C SER A 354 -19.60 30.34 -15.69
N LEU A 355 -18.92 29.60 -16.57
CA LEU A 355 -19.38 28.29 -17.08
C LEU A 355 -18.73 27.12 -16.38
N LEU A 356 -17.42 27.18 -16.06
CA LEU A 356 -16.63 26.06 -15.60
C LEU A 356 -15.72 26.42 -14.42
N GLY A 357 -15.62 25.54 -13.45
CA GLY A 357 -14.55 25.59 -12.45
C GLY A 357 -13.17 25.32 -13.05
N ALA A 358 -12.11 25.74 -12.35
CA ALA A 358 -10.73 25.66 -12.84
C ALA A 358 -10.31 24.26 -13.30
N SER A 359 -10.65 23.21 -12.52
CA SER A 359 -10.29 21.83 -12.83
C SER A 359 -10.98 21.30 -14.09
N ALA A 360 -12.28 21.59 -14.25
CA ALA A 360 -13.02 21.22 -15.47
C ALA A 360 -12.47 21.95 -16.70
N ALA A 361 -12.18 23.26 -16.57
CA ALA A 361 -11.57 24.05 -17.64
C ALA A 361 -10.19 23.50 -18.01
N LEU A 362 -9.36 23.12 -17.02
CA LEU A 362 -8.07 22.49 -17.22
C LEU A 362 -8.17 21.19 -18.01
N LEU A 363 -9.09 20.29 -17.62
CA LEU A 363 -9.31 19.01 -18.30
C LEU A 363 -9.67 19.22 -19.78
N LEU A 364 -10.63 20.11 -20.06
CA LEU A 364 -11.03 20.41 -21.45
C LEU A 364 -9.89 21.04 -22.25
N ASN A 365 -9.08 21.91 -21.64
CA ASN A 365 -7.91 22.50 -22.30
C ASN A 365 -6.86 21.43 -22.59
N ALA A 366 -6.62 20.49 -21.68
CA ALA A 366 -5.69 19.38 -21.90
C ALA A 366 -6.16 18.47 -23.06
N ILE A 367 -7.45 18.14 -23.11
CA ILE A 367 -8.03 17.39 -24.24
C ILE A 367 -7.82 18.13 -25.57
N LYS A 368 -7.97 19.46 -25.60
CA LYS A 368 -7.71 20.25 -26.82
C LYS A 368 -6.24 20.17 -27.24
N VAL A 369 -5.33 20.31 -26.30
CA VAL A 369 -3.89 20.22 -26.59
C VAL A 369 -3.52 18.82 -27.13
N LEU A 370 -3.99 17.76 -26.46
CA LEU A 370 -3.72 16.38 -26.86
C LEU A 370 -4.36 15.99 -28.21
N GLY A 371 -5.50 16.60 -28.53
CA GLY A 371 -6.26 16.33 -29.77
C GLY A 371 -5.99 17.33 -30.89
N ASP A 372 -5.04 18.27 -30.71
CA ASP A 372 -4.78 19.37 -31.65
C ASP A 372 -6.04 20.15 -32.06
N ILE A 373 -6.91 20.40 -31.06
CA ILE A 373 -8.20 21.08 -31.26
C ILE A 373 -8.02 22.58 -30.98
N PRO A 374 -8.41 23.46 -31.95
CA PRO A 374 -8.30 24.89 -31.77
C PRO A 374 -9.02 25.42 -30.52
N HIS A 375 -8.41 26.36 -29.81
CA HIS A 375 -8.96 26.90 -28.55
C HIS A 375 -10.37 27.51 -28.65
N ASN A 376 -10.73 28.04 -29.83
CA ASN A 376 -12.04 28.64 -30.09
C ASN A 376 -13.18 27.62 -30.25
N ILE A 377 -12.84 26.31 -30.39
CA ILE A 377 -13.88 25.28 -30.47
C ILE A 377 -14.31 24.88 -29.06
N HIS A 378 -15.60 24.95 -28.79
CA HIS A 378 -16.17 24.50 -27.52
C HIS A 378 -16.40 22.98 -27.56
N LEU A 379 -15.78 22.22 -26.65
CA LEU A 379 -15.98 20.75 -26.53
C LEU A 379 -17.36 20.43 -25.92
N ILE A 380 -17.88 21.34 -25.10
CA ILE A 380 -19.21 21.25 -24.51
C ILE A 380 -19.92 22.58 -24.84
N ALA A 381 -21.13 22.51 -25.38
CA ALA A 381 -21.89 23.68 -25.67
C ALA A 381 -22.22 24.51 -24.41
N PRO A 382 -22.05 25.85 -24.39
CA PRO A 382 -22.42 26.66 -23.24
C PRO A 382 -23.84 26.41 -22.75
N SER A 383 -24.79 26.25 -23.66
CA SER A 383 -26.20 25.95 -23.37
C SER A 383 -26.42 24.63 -22.61
N ALA A 384 -25.47 23.69 -22.66
CA ALA A 384 -25.52 22.45 -21.86
C ALA A 384 -25.04 22.69 -20.42
N ILE A 385 -24.17 23.68 -20.21
CA ILE A 385 -23.54 23.95 -18.91
C ILE A 385 -24.33 24.95 -18.08
N GLU A 386 -24.90 26.01 -18.74
CA GLU A 386 -25.62 27.09 -18.08
C GLU A 386 -26.72 26.62 -17.10
N PRO A 387 -27.59 25.64 -17.44
CA PRO A 387 -28.58 25.14 -16.49
C PRO A 387 -27.99 24.53 -15.22
N ILE A 388 -26.85 23.85 -15.36
CA ILE A 388 -26.16 23.23 -14.23
C ILE A 388 -25.56 24.29 -13.29
N GLN A 389 -25.03 25.37 -13.85
CA GLN A 389 -24.48 26.49 -13.06
C GLN A 389 -25.57 27.31 -12.35
N THR A 390 -26.74 27.37 -12.92
CA THR A 390 -27.89 28.06 -12.30
C THR A 390 -28.44 27.30 -11.08
N LEU A 391 -28.19 25.97 -11.01
CA LEU A 391 -28.61 25.13 -9.90
C LEU A 391 -27.61 25.13 -8.73
N LYS A 392 -26.38 25.63 -8.91
CA LYS A 392 -25.36 25.79 -7.87
C LYS A 392 -25.44 27.12 -7.16
#